data_1a5f7e04d6ad43aa72f3e12ef6f35c2a
#
_entry.id   1a5f7e04d6ad43aa72f3e12ef6f35c2a
#
_cell.length_a   1.000
_cell.length_b   1.000
_cell.length_c   1.000
_cell.angle_alpha   90.00
_cell.angle_beta   90.00
_cell.angle_gamma   90.00
#
_symmetry.space_group_name_H-M   'P 1'
#
loop_
_entity.id
_entity.type
_entity.pdbx_description
1 polymer ?
#
loop_
_entity_poly.entity_id
_entity_poly.type
_entity_poly.pdbx_seq_one_letter_code
_entity_poly.pdbx_strand_id
1 'polypeptide(L)'
;MSSPYRRLVSRGRLAAIPVVIVAAVTAGVSVASGAPARSTTSAISGTELAQLKAFVAKAQKPPKWHAPGPAVNARKALSGKKIVTFPISSEIDACNLKGQQGYLDAEAKALGAKVVPLNTNAGPPSWQANLSTALTQKADAVVMLCGPAASAVAPQLQQLHNAHIPVVDGNYNQIGGNPAFPFTNLSAESGIDTAGGVKTDLAQALVDLKGKPAHVLFLDSPQVAQYAGAQQALKAGIKKWCPKSCTIEKEEDFATQDWGSAKEQQTIATDLQGDSKINAVIVTFDGMSDVIVNVVHNAASSHPGLKLYAWGGGISEIKTVQKNPIFAGDSGPNERWDAYNQLDQVIRLLAHKKPAPVGKEVAPNMFFTKKNAKTFYKGDTYSDKPFSNGAFAKDYKKLWEVSK
;
A
#
# COMPACT_ATOMS: atom_id res chain seq x y z
N MET A 1 16.17 48.70 -3.44
CA MET A 1 14.84 49.37 -3.47
C MET A 1 13.92 48.59 -2.53
N SER A 2 13.71 49.16 -1.38
CA SER A 2 12.97 48.59 -0.25
C SER A 2 11.51 49.04 -0.29
N SER A 3 10.57 48.11 -0.16
CA SER A 3 9.14 48.44 0.03
C SER A 3 8.66 47.84 1.37
N PRO A 4 8.03 48.65 2.23
CA PRO A 4 7.54 48.21 3.50
C PRO A 4 6.04 47.91 3.44
N TYR A 5 5.60 46.68 3.81
CA TYR A 5 4.19 46.42 4.08
C TYR A 5 3.86 46.67 5.54
N ARG A 6 3.04 47.65 5.79
CA ARG A 6 2.44 48.01 7.08
C ARG A 6 1.39 46.96 7.49
N ARG A 7 1.47 46.53 8.73
CA ARG A 7 0.47 45.74 9.45
C ARG A 7 -0.72 46.68 9.81
N LEU A 8 -1.93 46.27 9.45
CA LEU A 8 -3.18 46.78 10.01
C LEU A 8 -3.71 45.76 11.04
N VAL A 9 -3.68 46.15 12.30
CA VAL A 9 -4.30 45.44 13.40
C VAL A 9 -5.71 45.99 13.57
N SER A 10 -6.74 45.24 13.27
CA SER A 10 -8.12 45.58 13.59
C SER A 10 -8.53 44.92 14.91
N ARG A 11 -8.77 45.71 15.91
CA ARG A 11 -9.35 45.32 17.21
C ARG A 11 -10.86 45.09 17.01
N GLY A 12 -11.29 43.81 16.99
CA GLY A 12 -12.72 43.44 17.09
C GLY A 12 -13.13 43.28 18.54
N ARG A 13 -14.17 44.02 18.94
CA ARG A 13 -14.80 44.02 20.27
C ARG A 13 -15.52 42.69 20.52
N LEU A 14 -15.24 42.07 21.64
CA LEU A 14 -16.00 40.94 22.20
C LEU A 14 -17.37 41.46 22.70
N ALA A 15 -18.45 40.91 22.16
CA ALA A 15 -19.80 41.08 22.72
C ALA A 15 -20.09 39.86 23.61
N ALA A 16 -20.37 40.15 24.88
CA ALA A 16 -20.76 39.14 25.86
C ALA A 16 -22.23 38.75 25.66
N ILE A 17 -22.53 37.48 25.54
CA ILE A 17 -23.88 36.91 25.52
C ILE A 17 -24.19 36.36 26.93
N PRO A 18 -25.27 36.72 27.57
CA PRO A 18 -25.64 36.17 28.90
C PRO A 18 -26.20 34.76 28.76
N VAL A 19 -25.66 33.84 29.56
CA VAL A 19 -26.17 32.48 29.74
C VAL A 19 -27.33 32.54 30.73
N VAL A 20 -28.54 32.21 30.30
CA VAL A 20 -29.66 31.95 31.16
C VAL A 20 -29.65 30.50 31.60
N ILE A 21 -29.41 30.25 32.87
CA ILE A 21 -29.51 28.94 33.48
C ILE A 21 -30.97 28.73 33.93
N VAL A 22 -31.69 27.83 33.27
CA VAL A 22 -32.98 27.32 33.75
C VAL A 22 -32.73 26.03 34.50
N ALA A 23 -32.85 26.07 35.81
CA ALA A 23 -32.82 24.87 36.64
C ALA A 23 -34.20 24.20 36.64
N ALA A 24 -34.33 23.06 35.97
CA ALA A 24 -35.53 22.21 36.10
C ALA A 24 -35.22 21.06 37.09
N VAL A 25 -35.87 21.14 38.24
CA VAL A 25 -35.90 20.05 39.24
C VAL A 25 -36.92 19.03 38.76
N THR A 26 -36.49 17.86 38.36
CA THR A 26 -37.39 16.70 38.17
C THR A 26 -37.02 15.60 39.13
N ALA A 27 -38.00 15.27 39.98
CA ALA A 27 -37.93 14.18 40.94
C ALA A 27 -37.77 12.82 40.24
N GLY A 28 -36.73 12.09 40.63
CA GLY A 28 -36.43 10.77 40.09
C GLY A 28 -37.38 9.69 40.58
N VAL A 29 -38.00 8.97 39.66
CA VAL A 29 -38.50 7.63 39.88
C VAL A 29 -37.47 6.65 39.31
N SER A 30 -36.72 6.00 40.21
CA SER A 30 -35.79 4.94 39.84
C SER A 30 -36.58 3.66 39.53
N VAL A 31 -36.90 3.46 38.27
CA VAL A 31 -37.28 2.13 37.76
C VAL A 31 -36.00 1.39 37.44
N ALA A 32 -35.61 0.45 38.29
CA ALA A 32 -34.52 -0.48 37.98
C ALA A 32 -34.99 -1.43 36.87
N SER A 33 -34.83 -0.97 35.61
CA SER A 33 -34.98 -1.85 34.46
C SER A 33 -33.67 -2.66 34.35
N GLY A 34 -33.70 -3.90 34.83
CA GLY A 34 -32.69 -4.89 34.54
C GLY A 34 -32.63 -5.10 33.02
N ALA A 35 -31.77 -4.36 32.34
CA ALA A 35 -31.49 -4.64 30.96
C ALA A 35 -30.90 -6.06 30.87
N PRO A 36 -31.47 -6.96 30.05
CA PRO A 36 -30.89 -8.29 29.88
C PRO A 36 -29.46 -8.08 29.39
N ALA A 37 -28.50 -8.70 30.07
CA ALA A 37 -27.12 -8.74 29.64
C ALA A 37 -27.11 -9.22 28.17
N ARG A 38 -26.85 -8.33 27.23
CA ARG A 38 -26.68 -8.70 25.83
C ARG A 38 -25.58 -9.74 25.77
N SER A 39 -25.98 -10.99 25.59
CA SER A 39 -25.08 -12.08 25.23
C SER A 39 -24.28 -11.63 24.03
N THR A 40 -23.00 -11.29 24.23
CA THR A 40 -22.08 -10.97 23.16
C THR A 40 -21.71 -12.27 22.48
N THR A 41 -22.63 -12.83 21.68
CA THR A 41 -22.36 -13.97 20.81
C THR A 41 -21.21 -13.58 19.89
N SER A 42 -20.13 -14.36 19.96
CA SER A 42 -18.99 -14.20 19.03
C SER A 42 -19.51 -14.37 17.60
N ALA A 43 -19.10 -13.48 16.67
CA ALA A 43 -19.47 -13.56 15.26
C ALA A 43 -18.92 -14.82 14.61
N ILE A 44 -17.78 -15.31 15.11
CA ILE A 44 -17.08 -16.49 14.62
C ILE A 44 -16.86 -17.49 15.75
N SER A 45 -16.86 -18.77 15.40
CA SER A 45 -16.63 -19.85 16.35
C SER A 45 -15.19 -19.88 16.87
N GLY A 46 -14.96 -20.54 18.01
CA GLY A 46 -13.60 -20.72 18.53
C GLY A 46 -12.67 -21.43 17.55
N THR A 47 -13.17 -22.38 16.76
CA THR A 47 -12.40 -23.09 15.71
C THR A 47 -12.02 -22.14 14.58
N GLU A 48 -12.94 -21.33 14.10
CA GLU A 48 -12.68 -20.33 13.03
C GLU A 48 -11.70 -19.26 13.51
N LEU A 49 -11.82 -18.80 14.76
CA LEU A 49 -10.86 -17.87 15.36
C LEU A 49 -9.46 -18.48 15.45
N ALA A 50 -9.35 -19.75 15.76
CA ALA A 50 -8.06 -20.48 15.76
C ALA A 50 -7.47 -20.55 14.34
N GLN A 51 -8.29 -20.78 13.31
CA GLN A 51 -7.87 -20.77 11.93
C GLN A 51 -7.41 -19.37 11.47
N LEU A 52 -8.10 -18.31 11.87
CA LEU A 52 -7.69 -16.92 11.59
C LEU A 52 -6.35 -16.58 12.25
N LYS A 53 -6.15 -16.97 13.52
CA LYS A 53 -4.87 -16.81 14.22
C LYS A 53 -3.73 -17.54 13.47
N ALA A 54 -3.99 -18.75 12.99
CA ALA A 54 -3.02 -19.51 12.21
C ALA A 54 -2.71 -18.85 10.85
N PHE A 55 -3.74 -18.29 10.18
CA PHE A 55 -3.60 -17.54 8.94
C PHE A 55 -2.71 -16.31 9.12
N VAL A 56 -3.01 -15.47 10.13
CA VAL A 56 -2.20 -14.29 10.46
C VAL A 56 -0.77 -14.69 10.88
N ALA A 57 -0.62 -15.72 11.71
CA ALA A 57 0.68 -16.21 12.12
C ALA A 57 1.52 -16.71 10.92
N LYS A 58 0.87 -17.26 9.88
CA LYS A 58 1.54 -17.62 8.63
C LYS A 58 2.01 -16.38 7.86
N ALA A 59 1.18 -15.32 7.79
CA ALA A 59 1.51 -14.07 7.12
C ALA A 59 2.67 -13.31 7.81
N GLN A 60 2.94 -13.58 9.07
CA GLN A 60 4.08 -13.03 9.82
C GLN A 60 5.40 -13.81 9.63
N LYS A 61 5.37 -14.93 8.92
CA LYS A 61 6.57 -15.74 8.68
C LYS A 61 7.31 -15.25 7.44
N PRO A 62 8.66 -15.36 7.43
CA PRO A 62 9.44 -15.05 6.24
C PRO A 62 8.95 -15.83 5.03
N PRO A 63 8.59 -15.15 3.93
CA PRO A 63 8.25 -15.80 2.68
C PRO A 63 9.49 -16.49 2.09
N LYS A 64 9.28 -17.56 1.34
CA LYS A 64 10.36 -18.26 0.65
C LYS A 64 10.50 -17.74 -0.76
N TRP A 65 11.73 -17.50 -1.19
CA TRP A 65 12.02 -17.19 -2.58
C TRP A 65 11.92 -18.45 -3.47
N HIS A 66 11.43 -18.26 -4.66
CA HIS A 66 11.38 -19.27 -5.71
C HIS A 66 11.82 -18.63 -7.03
N ALA A 67 12.67 -19.33 -7.80
CA ALA A 67 13.10 -18.82 -9.08
C ALA A 67 11.89 -18.58 -10.01
N PRO A 68 11.74 -17.36 -10.57
CA PRO A 68 10.62 -17.04 -11.46
C PRO A 68 10.75 -17.74 -12.82
N GLY A 69 11.96 -18.09 -13.21
CA GLY A 69 12.26 -18.74 -14.49
C GLY A 69 13.67 -19.35 -14.53
N PRO A 70 14.13 -19.77 -15.72
CA PRO A 70 15.50 -20.23 -15.92
C PRO A 70 16.53 -19.15 -15.65
N ALA A 71 17.77 -19.55 -15.36
CA ALA A 71 18.90 -18.63 -15.21
C ALA A 71 19.16 -17.82 -16.49
N VAL A 72 19.67 -16.60 -16.31
CA VAL A 72 19.96 -15.66 -17.39
C VAL A 72 21.21 -14.84 -17.08
N ASN A 73 22.08 -14.64 -18.06
CA ASN A 73 23.27 -13.82 -17.89
C ASN A 73 22.94 -12.32 -17.92
N ALA A 74 22.75 -11.74 -16.74
CA ALA A 74 22.32 -10.36 -16.60
C ALA A 74 23.37 -9.35 -17.10
N ARG A 75 24.66 -9.60 -16.82
CA ARG A 75 25.72 -8.69 -17.30
C ARG A 75 25.77 -8.62 -18.81
N LYS A 76 25.63 -9.76 -19.49
CA LYS A 76 25.57 -9.80 -20.96
C LYS A 76 24.33 -9.08 -21.49
N ALA A 77 23.18 -9.23 -20.82
CA ALA A 77 21.93 -8.59 -21.22
C ALA A 77 21.95 -7.07 -21.03
N LEU A 78 22.53 -6.58 -19.94
CA LEU A 78 22.46 -5.18 -19.53
C LEU A 78 23.67 -4.31 -19.92
N SER A 79 24.82 -4.92 -20.29
CA SER A 79 26.05 -4.18 -20.58
C SER A 79 25.83 -3.11 -21.65
N GLY A 80 26.03 -1.84 -21.27
CA GLY A 80 25.87 -0.68 -22.14
C GLY A 80 24.43 -0.31 -22.51
N LYS A 81 23.44 -1.08 -22.09
CA LYS A 81 22.02 -0.84 -22.37
C LYS A 81 21.50 0.38 -21.60
N LYS A 82 20.68 1.19 -22.27
CA LYS A 82 20.02 2.36 -21.70
C LYS A 82 18.64 1.96 -21.17
N ILE A 83 18.49 2.01 -19.86
CA ILE A 83 17.22 1.76 -19.19
C ILE A 83 16.67 3.10 -18.70
N VAL A 84 15.46 3.45 -19.11
CA VAL A 84 14.75 4.63 -18.61
C VAL A 84 13.83 4.20 -17.48
N THR A 85 13.88 4.94 -16.38
CA THR A 85 13.12 4.71 -15.17
C THR A 85 12.40 6.00 -14.75
N PHE A 86 11.33 5.87 -13.96
CA PHE A 86 10.48 7.00 -13.60
C PHE A 86 10.29 7.12 -12.08
N PRO A 87 11.30 7.61 -11.35
CA PRO A 87 11.14 7.85 -9.91
C PRO A 87 10.06 8.90 -9.66
N ILE A 88 9.20 8.64 -8.69
CA ILE A 88 8.20 9.59 -8.22
C ILE A 88 8.87 10.58 -7.28
N SER A 89 8.58 11.87 -7.45
CA SER A 89 9.21 12.94 -6.67
C SER A 89 8.66 13.07 -5.24
N SER A 90 7.57 12.38 -4.91
CA SER A 90 6.97 12.40 -3.58
C SER A 90 7.81 11.62 -2.57
N GLU A 91 8.05 12.18 -1.38
CA GLU A 91 8.76 11.49 -0.30
C GLU A 91 7.91 10.44 0.42
N ILE A 92 6.58 10.53 0.30
CA ILE A 92 5.66 9.55 0.88
C ILE A 92 5.48 8.31 0.00
N ASP A 93 6.02 8.31 -1.21
CA ASP A 93 5.86 7.21 -2.15
C ASP A 93 7.10 6.31 -2.13
N ALA A 94 6.88 5.02 -1.89
CA ALA A 94 7.91 3.99 -1.94
C ALA A 94 8.66 3.94 -3.29
N CYS A 95 8.06 4.48 -4.35
CA CYS A 95 8.57 4.48 -5.72
C CYS A 95 9.58 5.62 -6.02
N ASN A 96 10.09 6.28 -5.00
CA ASN A 96 11.13 7.30 -5.15
C ASN A 96 12.56 6.72 -5.21
N LEU A 97 13.56 7.58 -5.42
CA LEU A 97 14.97 7.17 -5.49
C LEU A 97 15.56 6.70 -4.16
N LYS A 98 14.92 6.94 -3.03
CA LYS A 98 15.33 6.41 -1.71
C LYS A 98 14.71 5.04 -1.44
N GLY A 99 13.62 4.70 -2.11
CA GLY A 99 12.89 3.44 -1.99
C GLY A 99 13.14 2.50 -3.18
N GLN A 100 12.08 1.92 -3.66
CA GLN A 100 12.05 0.86 -4.66
C GLN A 100 12.79 1.21 -5.96
N GLN A 101 12.55 2.42 -6.50
CA GLN A 101 13.23 2.87 -7.71
C GLN A 101 14.75 2.94 -7.52
N GLY A 102 15.20 3.40 -6.36
CA GLY A 102 16.62 3.47 -6.06
C GLY A 102 17.30 2.10 -6.00
N TYR A 103 16.61 1.07 -5.50
CA TYR A 103 17.13 -0.31 -5.51
C TYR A 103 17.26 -0.86 -6.93
N LEU A 104 16.25 -0.62 -7.79
CA LEU A 104 16.29 -1.02 -9.19
C LEU A 104 17.44 -0.35 -9.94
N ASP A 105 17.53 0.97 -9.83
CA ASP A 105 18.55 1.79 -10.50
C ASP A 105 19.96 1.39 -10.07
N ALA A 106 20.19 1.17 -8.79
CA ALA A 106 21.50 0.79 -8.26
C ALA A 106 21.92 -0.59 -8.75
N GLU A 107 21.02 -1.58 -8.75
CA GLU A 107 21.36 -2.94 -9.20
C GLU A 107 21.54 -2.99 -10.73
N ALA A 108 20.71 -2.29 -11.51
CA ALA A 108 20.87 -2.21 -12.96
C ALA A 108 22.22 -1.58 -13.35
N LYS A 109 22.64 -0.50 -12.67
CA LYS A 109 23.96 0.12 -12.84
C LYS A 109 25.10 -0.83 -12.48
N ALA A 110 24.97 -1.57 -11.37
CA ALA A 110 25.95 -2.56 -10.94
C ALA A 110 26.12 -3.72 -11.94
N LEU A 111 25.08 -3.99 -12.73
CA LEU A 111 25.06 -4.98 -13.80
C LEU A 111 25.54 -4.42 -15.16
N GLY A 112 25.87 -3.14 -15.25
CA GLY A 112 26.48 -2.50 -16.43
C GLY A 112 25.49 -1.72 -17.30
N ALA A 113 24.26 -1.48 -16.86
CA ALA A 113 23.31 -0.64 -17.56
C ALA A 113 23.62 0.86 -17.39
N LYS A 114 23.20 1.66 -18.37
CA LYS A 114 23.10 3.12 -18.29
C LYS A 114 21.67 3.47 -17.86
N VAL A 115 21.47 3.78 -16.60
CA VAL A 115 20.13 4.13 -16.09
C VAL A 115 19.90 5.63 -16.22
N VAL A 116 18.76 6.00 -16.80
CA VAL A 116 18.31 7.38 -17.02
C VAL A 116 17.01 7.60 -16.25
N PRO A 117 17.07 8.13 -15.03
CA PRO A 117 15.86 8.46 -14.29
C PRO A 117 15.22 9.75 -14.84
N LEU A 118 13.94 9.69 -15.15
CA LEU A 118 13.10 10.83 -15.53
C LEU A 118 12.09 11.05 -14.42
N ASN A 119 12.33 12.06 -13.57
CA ASN A 119 11.43 12.37 -12.46
C ASN A 119 10.00 12.59 -12.94
N THR A 120 9.07 11.98 -12.26
CA THR A 120 7.64 12.08 -12.54
C THR A 120 6.88 12.49 -11.29
N ASN A 121 5.66 12.95 -11.49
CA ASN A 121 4.65 13.04 -10.44
C ASN A 121 3.62 11.92 -10.66
N ALA A 122 2.71 11.72 -9.70
CA ALA A 122 1.73 10.64 -9.79
C ALA A 122 0.68 10.81 -10.92
N GLY A 123 0.65 11.96 -11.60
CA GLY A 123 -0.35 12.27 -12.62
C GLY A 123 -0.03 11.75 -14.02
N PRO A 124 -1.01 11.25 -14.80
CA PRO A 124 -0.82 10.72 -16.14
C PRO A 124 -0.07 11.64 -17.12
N PRO A 125 -0.26 12.98 -17.13
CA PRO A 125 0.46 13.86 -18.07
C PRO A 125 1.98 13.80 -17.92
N SER A 126 2.50 13.69 -16.68
CA SER A 126 3.93 13.54 -16.43
C SER A 126 4.48 12.24 -17.02
N TRP A 127 3.73 11.15 -16.88
CA TRP A 127 4.08 9.85 -17.43
C TRP A 127 4.07 9.86 -18.96
N GLN A 128 3.05 10.46 -19.58
CA GLN A 128 2.95 10.58 -21.05
C GLN A 128 4.17 11.33 -21.64
N ALA A 129 4.55 12.44 -21.01
CA ALA A 129 5.71 13.23 -21.42
C ALA A 129 7.02 12.43 -21.28
N ASN A 130 7.19 11.74 -20.15
CA ASN A 130 8.40 10.97 -19.87
C ASN A 130 8.52 9.71 -20.75
N LEU A 131 7.43 9.01 -21.04
CA LEU A 131 7.42 7.89 -22.01
C LEU A 131 7.78 8.35 -23.42
N SER A 132 7.27 9.50 -23.86
CA SER A 132 7.65 10.13 -25.13
C SER A 132 9.14 10.51 -25.16
N THR A 133 9.67 10.97 -24.02
CA THR A 133 11.11 11.26 -23.86
C THR A 133 11.95 10.00 -23.96
N ALA A 134 11.52 8.89 -23.33
CA ALA A 134 12.19 7.59 -23.41
C ALA A 134 12.31 7.09 -24.88
N LEU A 135 11.22 7.26 -25.66
CA LEU A 135 11.21 6.97 -27.09
C LEU A 135 12.24 7.81 -27.85
N THR A 136 12.22 9.14 -27.66
CA THR A 136 13.15 10.10 -28.31
C THR A 136 14.60 9.80 -27.95
N GLN A 137 14.87 9.39 -26.73
CA GLN A 137 16.20 9.02 -26.25
C GLN A 137 16.67 7.63 -26.74
N LYS A 138 15.82 6.90 -27.46
CA LYS A 138 16.10 5.54 -27.92
C LYS A 138 16.52 4.64 -26.77
N ALA A 139 15.66 4.53 -25.76
CA ALA A 139 15.85 3.60 -24.65
C ALA A 139 15.95 2.16 -25.17
N ASP A 140 16.78 1.32 -24.54
CA ASP A 140 16.78 -0.12 -24.80
C ASP A 140 15.66 -0.84 -24.02
N ALA A 141 15.24 -0.28 -22.88
CA ALA A 141 14.08 -0.71 -22.12
C ALA A 141 13.53 0.44 -21.26
N VAL A 142 12.27 0.31 -20.87
CA VAL A 142 11.55 1.24 -20.00
C VAL A 142 10.97 0.47 -18.82
N VAL A 143 11.07 1.04 -17.62
CA VAL A 143 10.44 0.48 -16.40
C VAL A 143 9.47 1.48 -15.83
N MET A 144 8.20 1.08 -15.79
CA MET A 144 7.10 1.83 -15.15
C MET A 144 6.84 1.22 -13.76
N LEU A 145 7.66 1.59 -12.78
CA LEU A 145 7.61 0.96 -11.46
C LEU A 145 6.29 1.21 -10.73
N CYS A 146 5.87 2.47 -10.64
CA CYS A 146 4.59 2.88 -10.04
C CYS A 146 3.80 3.74 -11.04
N GLY A 147 3.72 3.28 -12.28
CA GLY A 147 3.06 3.99 -13.36
C GLY A 147 1.55 4.13 -13.17
N PRO A 148 0.89 4.98 -13.93
CA PRO A 148 -0.55 5.00 -14.01
C PRO A 148 -1.07 3.73 -14.68
N ALA A 149 -2.36 3.47 -14.57
CA ALA A 149 -2.98 2.41 -15.35
C ALA A 149 -2.53 2.50 -16.82
N ALA A 150 -2.12 1.39 -17.40
CA ALA A 150 -1.56 1.34 -18.76
C ALA A 150 -2.49 1.98 -19.82
N SER A 151 -3.82 1.92 -19.60
CA SER A 151 -4.82 2.60 -20.43
C SER A 151 -4.65 4.13 -20.46
N ALA A 152 -4.15 4.75 -19.40
CA ALA A 152 -3.94 6.20 -19.33
C ALA A 152 -2.74 6.67 -20.16
N VAL A 153 -1.85 5.76 -20.58
CA VAL A 153 -0.65 6.03 -21.37
C VAL A 153 -0.57 5.16 -22.63
N ALA A 154 -1.73 4.61 -23.04
CA ALA A 154 -1.82 3.66 -24.15
C ALA A 154 -1.16 4.14 -25.48
N PRO A 155 -1.34 5.41 -25.92
CA PRO A 155 -0.68 5.88 -27.13
C PRO A 155 0.84 5.82 -27.07
N GLN A 156 1.43 6.16 -25.90
CA GLN A 156 2.88 6.14 -25.70
C GLN A 156 3.42 4.70 -25.68
N LEU A 157 2.69 3.81 -25.04
CA LEU A 157 3.03 2.39 -25.00
C LEU A 157 2.98 1.78 -26.40
N GLN A 158 1.99 2.15 -27.22
CA GLN A 158 1.92 1.74 -28.62
C GLN A 158 3.12 2.24 -29.42
N GLN A 159 3.55 3.49 -29.21
CA GLN A 159 4.72 4.05 -29.89
C GLN A 159 6.01 3.32 -29.49
N LEU A 160 6.21 3.03 -28.22
CA LEU A 160 7.35 2.27 -27.70
C LEU A 160 7.34 0.83 -28.26
N HIS A 161 6.19 0.19 -28.30
CA HIS A 161 6.01 -1.14 -28.89
C HIS A 161 6.40 -1.16 -30.39
N ASN A 162 5.93 -0.18 -31.17
CA ASN A 162 6.25 -0.04 -32.60
C ASN A 162 7.75 0.23 -32.82
N ALA A 163 8.42 0.87 -31.86
CA ALA A 163 9.86 1.10 -31.87
C ALA A 163 10.67 -0.08 -31.32
N HIS A 164 10.02 -1.20 -30.97
CA HIS A 164 10.63 -2.38 -30.37
C HIS A 164 11.35 -2.09 -29.04
N ILE A 165 10.88 -1.08 -28.29
CA ILE A 165 11.39 -0.75 -26.95
C ILE A 165 10.50 -1.48 -25.93
N PRO A 166 11.02 -2.48 -25.22
CA PRO A 166 10.24 -3.20 -24.23
C PRO A 166 9.91 -2.31 -23.03
N VAL A 167 8.67 -2.43 -22.55
CA VAL A 167 8.17 -1.76 -21.37
C VAL A 167 7.81 -2.80 -20.33
N VAL A 168 8.39 -2.69 -19.15
CA VAL A 168 8.04 -3.48 -17.96
C VAL A 168 7.18 -2.63 -17.05
N ASP A 169 6.00 -3.13 -16.69
CA ASP A 169 5.12 -2.52 -15.71
C ASP A 169 5.28 -3.22 -14.36
N GLY A 170 5.34 -2.45 -13.30
CA GLY A 170 5.46 -2.93 -11.94
C GLY A 170 4.40 -2.36 -11.03
N ASN A 171 4.08 -3.06 -9.95
CA ASN A 171 3.17 -2.64 -8.87
C ASN A 171 1.70 -2.44 -9.25
N TYR A 172 1.33 -2.49 -10.52
CA TYR A 172 -0.04 -2.19 -10.94
C TYR A 172 -0.89 -3.40 -11.25
N ASN A 173 -0.30 -4.60 -11.32
CA ASN A 173 -1.04 -5.82 -11.58
C ASN A 173 -1.09 -6.70 -10.35
N GLN A 174 -2.30 -6.94 -9.88
CA GLN A 174 -2.53 -7.89 -8.81
C GLN A 174 -2.27 -9.32 -9.26
N ILE A 175 -1.78 -10.13 -8.34
CA ILE A 175 -1.69 -11.58 -8.54
C ILE A 175 -3.08 -12.13 -8.88
N GLY A 176 -3.16 -12.85 -9.98
CA GLY A 176 -4.40 -13.44 -10.44
C GLY A 176 -5.11 -12.63 -11.53
N GLY A 177 -4.47 -11.53 -11.96
CA GLY A 177 -4.93 -10.69 -13.07
C GLY A 177 -6.24 -9.98 -12.76
N ASN A 178 -6.27 -8.68 -12.86
CA ASN A 178 -7.53 -8.01 -13.04
C ASN A 178 -7.88 -8.13 -14.53
N PRO A 179 -8.85 -8.96 -14.93
CA PRO A 179 -9.24 -9.10 -16.35
C PRO A 179 -9.77 -7.78 -16.95
N ALA A 180 -10.04 -6.76 -16.11
CA ALA A 180 -10.45 -5.44 -16.55
C ALA A 180 -9.31 -4.61 -17.18
N PHE A 181 -8.04 -5.05 -17.05
CA PHE A 181 -6.90 -4.33 -17.62
C PHE A 181 -5.94 -5.23 -18.44
N PRO A 182 -6.44 -6.03 -19.40
CA PRO A 182 -5.56 -6.70 -20.34
C PRO A 182 -4.90 -5.62 -21.21
N PHE A 183 -3.59 -5.47 -21.10
CA PHE A 183 -2.87 -4.51 -21.91
C PHE A 183 -1.84 -5.21 -22.79
N THR A 184 -2.04 -5.17 -24.10
CA THR A 184 -1.28 -5.97 -25.07
C THR A 184 0.08 -5.39 -25.45
N ASN A 185 0.35 -4.11 -25.14
CA ASN A 185 1.59 -3.42 -25.55
C ASN A 185 2.64 -3.35 -24.43
N LEU A 186 2.35 -3.90 -23.26
CA LEU A 186 3.35 -4.17 -22.24
C LEU A 186 4.14 -5.42 -22.62
N SER A 187 5.45 -5.39 -22.39
CA SER A 187 6.33 -6.50 -22.71
C SER A 187 6.45 -7.51 -21.58
N ALA A 188 6.32 -7.05 -20.35
CA ALA A 188 6.28 -7.86 -19.14
C ALA A 188 5.70 -7.06 -17.96
N GLU A 189 5.32 -7.79 -16.93
CA GLU A 189 4.74 -7.25 -15.71
C GLU A 189 5.35 -7.94 -14.48
N SER A 190 5.42 -7.21 -13.36
CA SER A 190 5.60 -7.77 -12.03
C SER A 190 4.42 -7.41 -11.14
N GLY A 191 4.17 -8.20 -10.13
CA GLY A 191 2.96 -8.04 -9.33
C GLY A 191 3.23 -7.80 -7.84
N ILE A 192 2.23 -7.22 -7.20
CA ILE A 192 2.09 -7.13 -5.75
C ILE A 192 0.73 -7.68 -5.35
N ASP A 193 0.58 -8.10 -4.10
CA ASP A 193 -0.65 -8.75 -3.61
C ASP A 193 -1.42 -7.86 -2.62
N THR A 194 -1.95 -6.73 -3.08
CA THR A 194 -2.79 -5.85 -2.25
C THR A 194 -4.01 -6.58 -1.71
N ALA A 195 -4.66 -7.39 -2.55
CA ALA A 195 -5.84 -8.17 -2.15
C ALA A 195 -5.54 -9.16 -1.01
N GLY A 196 -4.38 -9.82 -1.06
CA GLY A 196 -3.93 -10.70 0.02
C GLY A 196 -3.60 -9.94 1.30
N GLY A 197 -3.03 -8.73 1.16
CA GLY A 197 -2.77 -7.83 2.28
C GLY A 197 -4.06 -7.41 2.99
N VAL A 198 -5.02 -6.83 2.28
CA VAL A 198 -6.32 -6.41 2.83
C VAL A 198 -7.07 -7.57 3.52
N LYS A 199 -6.98 -8.79 2.96
CA LYS A 199 -7.52 -9.98 3.65
C LYS A 199 -6.80 -10.27 4.97
N THR A 200 -5.49 -10.05 5.01
CA THR A 200 -4.70 -10.27 6.22
C THR A 200 -5.05 -9.23 7.28
N ASP A 201 -5.27 -7.97 6.87
CA ASP A 201 -5.68 -6.88 7.75
C ASP A 201 -7.06 -7.16 8.38
N LEU A 202 -8.04 -7.61 7.57
CA LEU A 202 -9.34 -8.04 8.09
C LEU A 202 -9.20 -9.23 9.05
N ALA A 203 -8.36 -10.22 8.71
CA ALA A 203 -8.16 -11.38 9.57
C ALA A 203 -7.55 -10.98 10.92
N GLN A 204 -6.59 -10.05 10.92
CA GLN A 204 -6.02 -9.49 12.14
C GLN A 204 -7.05 -8.70 12.94
N ALA A 205 -7.88 -7.89 12.29
CA ALA A 205 -8.96 -7.16 12.97
C ALA A 205 -9.90 -8.12 13.71
N LEU A 206 -10.31 -9.21 13.08
CA LEU A 206 -11.14 -10.24 13.70
C LEU A 206 -10.44 -10.96 14.87
N VAL A 207 -9.13 -11.17 14.77
CA VAL A 207 -8.33 -11.72 15.87
C VAL A 207 -8.26 -10.74 17.04
N ASP A 208 -8.02 -9.46 16.81
CA ASP A 208 -7.95 -8.42 17.85
C ASP A 208 -9.30 -8.19 18.53
N LEU A 209 -10.38 -8.26 17.76
CA LEU A 209 -11.76 -8.21 18.26
C LEU A 209 -12.19 -9.51 18.98
N LYS A 210 -11.29 -10.51 19.08
CA LYS A 210 -11.56 -11.81 19.74
C LYS A 210 -12.77 -12.53 19.16
N GLY A 211 -12.96 -12.44 17.85
CA GLY A 211 -14.09 -13.03 17.12
C GLY A 211 -15.41 -12.27 17.23
N LYS A 212 -15.43 -11.07 17.81
CA LYS A 212 -16.59 -10.16 17.72
C LYS A 212 -16.73 -9.63 16.29
N PRO A 213 -17.93 -9.14 15.90
CA PRO A 213 -18.14 -8.53 14.60
C PRO A 213 -17.16 -7.41 14.30
N ALA A 214 -16.61 -7.39 13.09
CA ALA A 214 -15.90 -6.26 12.56
C ALA A 214 -16.86 -5.33 11.81
N HIS A 215 -16.89 -4.08 12.22
CA HIS A 215 -17.61 -2.98 11.58
C HIS A 215 -16.56 -2.06 10.97
N VAL A 216 -16.40 -2.16 9.66
CA VAL A 216 -15.23 -1.63 8.95
C VAL A 216 -15.53 -0.27 8.35
N LEU A 217 -14.65 0.71 8.58
CA LEU A 217 -14.44 1.86 7.73
C LEU A 217 -13.31 1.49 6.76
N PHE A 218 -13.63 1.45 5.47
CA PHE A 218 -12.69 1.07 4.43
C PHE A 218 -12.26 2.28 3.62
N LEU A 219 -10.94 2.51 3.52
CA LEU A 219 -10.35 3.61 2.76
C LEU A 219 -9.65 3.05 1.54
N ASP A 220 -10.08 3.48 0.36
CA ASP A 220 -9.59 2.97 -0.92
C ASP A 220 -9.18 4.11 -1.86
N SER A 221 -8.48 3.73 -2.92
CA SER A 221 -8.12 4.60 -4.04
C SER A 221 -8.30 3.82 -5.35
N PRO A 222 -9.55 3.51 -5.74
CA PRO A 222 -9.84 2.56 -6.82
C PRO A 222 -9.35 3.02 -8.20
N GLN A 223 -9.03 4.30 -8.36
CA GLN A 223 -8.40 4.84 -9.58
C GLN A 223 -6.93 4.42 -9.73
N VAL A 224 -6.30 3.93 -8.65
CA VAL A 224 -4.95 3.38 -8.68
C VAL A 224 -5.03 1.90 -8.97
N ALA A 225 -4.50 1.46 -10.10
CA ALA A 225 -4.69 0.10 -10.60
C ALA A 225 -4.22 -0.98 -9.64
N GLN A 226 -3.19 -0.73 -8.84
CA GLN A 226 -2.69 -1.67 -7.82
C GLN A 226 -3.68 -1.97 -6.70
N TYR A 227 -4.64 -1.06 -6.43
CA TYR A 227 -5.69 -1.27 -5.41
C TYR A 227 -6.97 -1.84 -6.00
N ALA A 228 -7.07 -1.93 -7.33
CA ALA A 228 -8.20 -2.57 -7.97
C ALA A 228 -8.40 -3.99 -7.42
N GLY A 229 -9.60 -4.28 -6.92
CA GLY A 229 -9.92 -5.57 -6.28
C GLY A 229 -9.67 -5.64 -4.77
N ALA A 230 -9.09 -4.61 -4.12
CA ALA A 230 -8.95 -4.57 -2.67
C ALA A 230 -10.32 -4.63 -1.97
N GLN A 231 -11.28 -3.85 -2.43
CA GLN A 231 -12.65 -3.86 -1.94
C GLN A 231 -13.31 -5.24 -2.11
N GLN A 232 -13.15 -5.88 -3.29
CA GLN A 232 -13.69 -7.23 -3.52
C GLN A 232 -13.02 -8.24 -2.58
N ALA A 233 -11.73 -8.07 -2.30
CA ALA A 233 -11.00 -8.93 -1.38
C ALA A 233 -11.51 -8.79 0.07
N LEU A 234 -11.80 -7.57 0.50
CA LEU A 234 -12.42 -7.28 1.80
C LEU A 234 -13.81 -7.91 1.89
N LYS A 235 -14.68 -7.68 0.90
CA LYS A 235 -16.04 -8.27 0.82
C LYS A 235 -16.00 -9.80 0.82
N ALA A 236 -15.06 -10.40 0.07
CA ALA A 236 -14.86 -11.84 0.06
C ALA A 236 -14.36 -12.38 1.41
N GLY A 237 -13.50 -11.64 2.09
CA GLY A 237 -13.05 -11.96 3.45
C GLY A 237 -14.20 -11.95 4.47
N ILE A 238 -15.03 -10.92 4.46
CA ILE A 238 -16.24 -10.82 5.29
C ILE A 238 -17.18 -11.99 5.01
N LYS A 239 -17.48 -12.23 3.71
CA LYS A 239 -18.34 -13.37 3.32
C LYS A 239 -17.80 -14.71 3.80
N LYS A 240 -16.48 -14.88 3.82
CA LYS A 240 -15.82 -16.13 4.24
C LYS A 240 -15.83 -16.32 5.75
N TRP A 241 -15.54 -15.28 6.52
CA TRP A 241 -15.19 -15.42 7.94
C TRP A 241 -16.30 -14.97 8.91
N CYS A 242 -17.14 -14.01 8.52
CA CYS A 242 -18.22 -13.51 9.37
C CYS A 242 -19.43 -12.97 8.60
N PRO A 243 -20.06 -13.80 7.72
CA PRO A 243 -21.03 -13.33 6.73
C PRO A 243 -22.32 -12.76 7.32
N LYS A 244 -22.62 -13.04 8.59
CA LYS A 244 -23.91 -12.65 9.23
C LYS A 244 -23.83 -11.38 10.07
N SER A 245 -22.62 -10.93 10.40
CA SER A 245 -22.47 -9.92 11.46
C SER A 245 -21.37 -8.89 11.20
N CYS A 246 -20.40 -9.18 10.34
CA CYS A 246 -19.43 -8.17 9.91
C CYS A 246 -19.97 -7.36 8.74
N THR A 247 -19.69 -6.07 8.77
CA THR A 247 -20.18 -5.11 7.77
C THR A 247 -19.09 -4.12 7.38
N ILE A 248 -19.18 -3.59 6.18
CA ILE A 248 -18.48 -2.36 5.80
C ILE A 248 -19.51 -1.26 6.08
N GLU A 249 -19.30 -0.48 7.14
CA GLU A 249 -20.21 0.60 7.53
C GLU A 249 -20.04 1.81 6.62
N LYS A 250 -18.80 2.05 6.19
CA LYS A 250 -18.42 3.13 5.29
C LYS A 250 -17.31 2.70 4.34
N GLU A 251 -17.41 3.17 3.10
CA GLU A 251 -16.36 3.12 2.09
C GLU A 251 -16.06 4.55 1.66
N GLU A 252 -14.79 4.95 1.76
CA GLU A 252 -14.33 6.27 1.35
C GLU A 252 -13.26 6.12 0.28
N ASP A 253 -13.49 6.75 -0.88
CA ASP A 253 -12.58 6.74 -2.01
C ASP A 253 -11.79 8.06 -2.04
N PHE A 254 -10.48 7.97 -1.88
CA PHE A 254 -9.59 9.12 -1.97
C PHE A 254 -8.80 9.12 -3.27
N ALA A 255 -8.84 10.23 -3.99
CA ALA A 255 -7.94 10.44 -5.11
C ALA A 255 -6.50 10.67 -4.58
N THR A 256 -5.49 10.33 -5.39
CA THR A 256 -4.09 10.42 -4.98
C THR A 256 -3.66 11.81 -4.48
N GLN A 257 -4.28 12.88 -4.99
CA GLN A 257 -4.04 14.24 -4.53
C GLN A 257 -4.65 14.56 -3.16
N ASP A 258 -5.57 13.72 -2.68
CA ASP A 258 -6.20 13.88 -1.37
C ASP A 258 -5.43 13.13 -0.27
N TRP A 259 -4.47 12.26 -0.63
CA TRP A 259 -3.68 11.51 0.34
C TRP A 259 -2.87 12.44 1.25
N GLY A 260 -2.94 12.20 2.52
CA GLY A 260 -2.26 13.03 3.52
C GLY A 260 -2.87 14.41 3.74
N SER A 261 -4.05 14.68 3.17
CA SER A 261 -4.69 16.01 3.22
C SER A 261 -5.57 16.22 4.45
N ALA A 262 -5.89 17.50 4.73
CA ALA A 262 -6.89 17.84 5.73
C ALA A 262 -8.29 17.33 5.37
N LYS A 263 -8.61 17.18 4.09
CA LYS A 263 -9.88 16.62 3.61
C LYS A 263 -10.00 15.16 4.06
N GLU A 264 -8.97 14.36 3.84
CA GLU A 264 -8.93 12.96 4.28
C GLU A 264 -9.15 12.87 5.80
N GLN A 265 -8.39 13.62 6.59
CA GLN A 265 -8.53 13.64 8.04
C GLN A 265 -9.94 14.02 8.50
N GLN A 266 -10.54 15.05 7.90
CA GLN A 266 -11.87 15.53 8.27
C GLN A 266 -12.96 14.53 7.90
N THR A 267 -12.87 13.89 6.72
CA THR A 267 -13.82 12.86 6.29
C THR A 267 -13.84 11.71 7.31
N ILE A 268 -12.67 11.17 7.65
CA ILE A 268 -12.57 10.05 8.58
C ILE A 268 -13.02 10.43 9.99
N ALA A 269 -12.70 11.65 10.45
CA ALA A 269 -13.20 12.14 11.74
C ALA A 269 -14.72 12.23 11.76
N THR A 270 -15.35 12.68 10.68
CA THR A 270 -16.79 12.78 10.53
C THR A 270 -17.44 11.38 10.54
N ASP A 271 -16.90 10.42 9.82
CA ASP A 271 -17.42 9.06 9.77
C ASP A 271 -17.36 8.36 11.13
N LEU A 272 -16.22 8.50 11.82
CA LEU A 272 -16.08 7.97 13.17
C LEU A 272 -17.01 8.64 14.19
N GLN A 273 -17.27 9.95 14.05
CA GLN A 273 -18.25 10.64 14.89
C GLN A 273 -19.69 10.21 14.58
N GLY A 274 -19.97 9.91 13.33
CA GLY A 274 -21.31 9.55 12.84
C GLY A 274 -21.73 8.11 13.16
N ASP A 275 -20.80 7.18 13.31
CA ASP A 275 -21.11 5.77 13.57
C ASP A 275 -20.18 5.13 14.63
N SER A 276 -20.67 5.09 15.87
CA SER A 276 -19.96 4.50 17.01
C SER A 276 -19.78 2.98 16.95
N LYS A 277 -20.34 2.29 15.96
CA LYS A 277 -20.14 0.84 15.75
C LYS A 277 -18.78 0.55 15.10
N ILE A 278 -18.24 1.48 14.31
CA ILE A 278 -16.96 1.30 13.62
C ILE A 278 -15.88 0.90 14.63
N ASN A 279 -15.25 -0.24 14.39
CA ASN A 279 -14.23 -0.80 15.29
C ASN A 279 -12.97 -1.28 14.55
N ALA A 280 -12.94 -1.16 13.21
CA ALA A 280 -11.76 -1.40 12.37
C ALA A 280 -11.71 -0.37 11.25
N VAL A 281 -10.55 0.28 11.07
CA VAL A 281 -10.22 1.08 9.91
C VAL A 281 -9.23 0.28 9.08
N ILE A 282 -9.55 0.00 7.82
CA ILE A 282 -8.68 -0.74 6.89
C ILE A 282 -8.37 0.15 5.68
N VAL A 283 -7.08 0.30 5.39
CA VAL A 283 -6.58 1.26 4.40
C VAL A 283 -5.80 0.52 3.32
N THR A 284 -6.07 0.81 2.05
CA THR A 284 -5.40 0.18 0.90
C THR A 284 -4.01 0.73 0.61
N PHE A 285 -3.68 1.90 1.15
CA PHE A 285 -2.36 2.50 1.06
C PHE A 285 -1.92 3.05 2.41
N ASP A 286 -0.86 2.50 2.96
CA ASP A 286 -0.36 2.83 4.30
C ASP A 286 0.09 4.29 4.47
N GLY A 287 0.53 4.98 3.40
CA GLY A 287 0.83 6.40 3.42
C GLY A 287 -0.38 7.28 3.80
N MET A 288 -1.63 6.82 3.59
CA MET A 288 -2.81 7.47 4.14
C MET A 288 -2.87 7.35 5.67
N SER A 289 -2.35 6.26 6.23
CA SER A 289 -2.42 5.99 7.68
C SER A 289 -1.61 6.96 8.54
N ASP A 290 -0.55 7.54 8.00
CA ASP A 290 0.31 8.48 8.74
C ASP A 290 -0.45 9.71 9.24
N VAL A 291 -1.43 10.19 8.46
CA VAL A 291 -2.20 11.38 8.82
C VAL A 291 -3.45 11.04 9.63
N ILE A 292 -4.02 9.85 9.45
CA ILE A 292 -5.26 9.45 10.12
C ILE A 292 -5.05 8.71 11.44
N VAL A 293 -3.85 8.24 11.73
CA VAL A 293 -3.56 7.49 12.96
C VAL A 293 -3.95 8.27 14.22
N ASN A 294 -3.75 9.59 14.21
CA ASN A 294 -4.16 10.45 15.32
C ASN A 294 -5.68 10.64 15.39
N VAL A 295 -6.37 10.69 14.24
CA VAL A 295 -7.83 10.77 14.18
C VAL A 295 -8.43 9.50 14.77
N VAL A 296 -7.95 8.34 14.36
CA VAL A 296 -8.39 7.03 14.88
C VAL A 296 -8.05 6.89 16.37
N HIS A 297 -6.88 7.37 16.80
CA HIS A 297 -6.48 7.38 18.21
C HIS A 297 -7.45 8.19 19.07
N ASN A 298 -7.81 9.39 18.62
CA ASN A 298 -8.71 10.27 19.36
C ASN A 298 -10.14 9.69 19.44
N ALA A 299 -10.59 8.96 18.44
CA ALA A 299 -11.90 8.30 18.42
C ALA A 299 -11.96 7.03 19.29
N ALA A 300 -10.82 6.44 19.64
CA ALA A 300 -10.75 5.12 20.30
C ALA A 300 -11.48 5.05 21.65
N SER A 301 -11.64 6.17 22.36
CA SER A 301 -12.37 6.22 23.63
C SER A 301 -13.87 5.98 23.47
N SER A 302 -14.46 6.40 22.36
CA SER A 302 -15.88 6.22 22.02
C SER A 302 -16.15 4.98 21.15
N HIS A 303 -15.11 4.32 20.64
CA HIS A 303 -15.20 3.17 19.74
C HIS A 303 -14.47 1.96 20.35
N PRO A 304 -15.16 1.11 21.13
CA PRO A 304 -14.52 -0.02 21.81
C PRO A 304 -13.87 -1.00 20.83
N GLY A 305 -12.56 -1.17 20.93
CA GLY A 305 -11.81 -2.09 20.09
C GLY A 305 -11.30 -1.52 18.77
N LEU A 306 -11.56 -0.22 18.49
CA LEU A 306 -11.11 0.46 17.27
C LEU A 306 -9.59 0.33 17.07
N LYS A 307 -9.22 -0.12 15.89
CA LYS A 307 -7.85 -0.27 15.43
C LYS A 307 -7.72 0.14 13.97
N LEU A 308 -6.51 0.54 13.58
CA LEU A 308 -6.10 0.84 12.21
C LEU A 308 -5.25 -0.31 11.67
N TYR A 309 -5.49 -0.69 10.44
CA TYR A 309 -4.74 -1.68 9.66
C TYR A 309 -4.50 -1.11 8.27
N ALA A 310 -3.34 -1.38 7.68
CA ALA A 310 -3.01 -0.85 6.37
C ALA A 310 -2.23 -1.85 5.52
N TRP A 311 -2.18 -1.57 4.23
CA TRP A 311 -1.32 -2.26 3.29
C TRP A 311 -0.36 -1.27 2.62
N GLY A 312 0.91 -1.65 2.53
CA GLY A 312 1.98 -0.87 1.87
C GLY A 312 3.35 -1.34 2.31
N GLY A 313 3.59 -1.42 3.60
CA GLY A 313 4.88 -1.83 4.15
C GLY A 313 5.90 -0.70 4.18
N GLY A 314 5.47 0.55 4.18
CA GLY A 314 6.33 1.72 4.31
C GLY A 314 7.11 1.74 5.62
N ILE A 315 8.36 2.23 5.60
CA ILE A 315 9.23 2.22 6.80
C ILE A 315 8.67 3.12 7.90
N SER A 316 8.09 4.28 7.55
CA SER A 316 7.50 5.21 8.52
C SER A 316 6.28 4.60 9.20
N GLU A 317 5.44 3.94 8.41
CA GLU A 317 4.20 3.28 8.85
C GLU A 317 4.52 2.09 9.75
N ILE A 318 5.48 1.26 9.36
CA ILE A 318 5.95 0.14 10.19
C ILE A 318 6.57 0.64 11.52
N LYS A 319 7.29 1.77 11.52
CA LYS A 319 7.76 2.40 12.76
C LYS A 319 6.59 2.88 13.63
N THR A 320 5.52 3.36 13.00
CA THR A 320 4.30 3.78 13.68
C THR A 320 3.55 2.57 14.27
N VAL A 321 3.42 1.46 13.53
CA VAL A 321 2.90 0.18 14.05
C VAL A 321 3.66 -0.28 15.31
N GLN A 322 4.97 -0.08 15.34
CA GLN A 322 5.79 -0.46 16.49
C GLN A 322 5.45 0.35 17.74
N LYS A 323 5.15 1.65 17.59
CA LYS A 323 5.04 2.63 18.68
C LYS A 323 3.59 2.91 19.10
N ASN A 324 2.67 2.93 18.15
CA ASN A 324 1.28 3.33 18.38
C ASN A 324 0.37 2.09 18.47
N PRO A 325 -0.29 1.86 19.63
CA PRO A 325 -1.13 0.70 19.83
C PRO A 325 -2.43 0.72 19.00
N ILE A 326 -2.80 1.87 18.43
CA ILE A 326 -3.97 2.00 17.55
C ILE A 326 -3.66 1.45 16.18
N PHE A 327 -2.46 1.68 15.64
CA PHE A 327 -2.02 1.10 14.38
C PHE A 327 -1.56 -0.34 14.64
N ALA A 328 -2.48 -1.27 14.53
CA ALA A 328 -2.29 -2.64 15.02
C ALA A 328 -1.53 -3.54 14.05
N GLY A 329 -1.53 -3.21 12.77
CA GLY A 329 -0.81 -3.99 11.77
C GLY A 329 -0.75 -3.32 10.41
N ASP A 330 0.30 -3.66 9.69
CA ASP A 330 0.55 -3.25 8.33
C ASP A 330 1.01 -4.47 7.52
N SER A 331 0.51 -4.63 6.32
CA SER A 331 0.91 -5.71 5.41
C SER A 331 1.56 -5.13 4.17
N GLY A 332 2.66 -5.71 3.72
CA GLY A 332 3.32 -5.19 2.53
C GLY A 332 4.48 -6.04 2.04
N PRO A 333 4.94 -5.78 0.80
CA PRO A 333 6.10 -6.44 0.22
C PRO A 333 7.42 -5.84 0.73
N ASN A 334 8.52 -6.50 0.38
CA ASN A 334 9.84 -5.87 0.46
C ASN A 334 10.10 -5.11 -0.85
N GLU A 335 10.32 -3.82 -0.78
CA GLU A 335 10.55 -2.96 -1.95
C GLU A 335 11.75 -3.37 -2.79
N ARG A 336 12.81 -3.87 -2.17
CA ARG A 336 13.97 -4.36 -2.90
C ARG A 336 13.68 -5.65 -3.64
N TRP A 337 12.87 -6.53 -3.08
CA TRP A 337 12.44 -7.75 -3.77
C TRP A 337 11.60 -7.40 -5.00
N ASP A 338 10.67 -6.45 -4.84
CA ASP A 338 9.85 -6.02 -5.96
C ASP A 338 10.68 -5.33 -7.06
N ALA A 339 11.64 -4.48 -6.68
CA ALA A 339 12.59 -3.93 -7.63
C ALA A 339 13.36 -5.01 -8.42
N TYR A 340 13.71 -6.12 -7.75
CA TYR A 340 14.40 -7.24 -8.39
C TYR A 340 13.47 -8.03 -9.33
N ASN A 341 12.19 -8.18 -8.99
CA ASN A 341 11.19 -8.77 -9.88
C ASN A 341 11.15 -8.01 -11.23
N GLN A 342 11.09 -6.69 -11.16
CA GLN A 342 11.02 -5.85 -12.36
C GLN A 342 12.32 -5.89 -13.16
N LEU A 343 13.45 -5.85 -12.47
CA LEU A 343 14.76 -5.93 -13.12
C LEU A 343 14.97 -7.29 -13.78
N ASP A 344 14.50 -8.39 -13.19
CA ASP A 344 14.53 -9.72 -13.82
C ASP A 344 13.77 -9.73 -15.15
N GLN A 345 12.59 -9.11 -15.20
CA GLN A 345 11.82 -8.99 -16.44
C GLN A 345 12.58 -8.20 -17.50
N VAL A 346 13.20 -7.07 -17.14
CA VAL A 346 14.05 -6.29 -18.07
C VAL A 346 15.21 -7.14 -18.59
N ILE A 347 15.91 -7.85 -17.70
CA ILE A 347 17.04 -8.73 -18.06
C ILE A 347 16.60 -9.79 -19.06
N ARG A 348 15.45 -10.46 -18.81
CA ARG A 348 14.93 -11.49 -19.73
C ARG A 348 14.61 -10.93 -21.09
N LEU A 349 13.92 -9.79 -21.16
CA LEU A 349 13.55 -9.14 -22.42
C LEU A 349 14.79 -8.73 -23.22
N LEU A 350 15.78 -8.11 -22.59
CA LEU A 350 17.02 -7.69 -23.25
C LEU A 350 17.94 -8.88 -23.60
N ALA A 351 17.78 -10.02 -22.94
CA ALA A 351 18.41 -11.28 -23.30
C ALA A 351 17.64 -12.06 -24.38
N HIS A 352 16.57 -11.49 -24.95
CA HIS A 352 15.66 -12.17 -25.89
C HIS A 352 15.07 -13.48 -25.35
N LYS A 353 14.79 -13.52 -24.07
CA LYS A 353 14.10 -14.62 -23.39
C LYS A 353 12.64 -14.28 -23.16
N LYS A 354 11.80 -15.30 -22.98
CA LYS A 354 10.43 -15.08 -22.52
C LYS A 354 10.45 -14.43 -21.13
N PRO A 355 9.63 -13.40 -20.89
CA PRO A 355 9.44 -12.88 -19.55
C PRO A 355 8.88 -13.97 -18.65
N ALA A 356 9.14 -13.87 -17.35
CA ALA A 356 8.53 -14.73 -16.40
C ALA A 356 7.02 -14.41 -16.29
N PRO A 357 6.16 -15.42 -16.05
CA PRO A 357 4.74 -15.16 -15.81
C PRO A 357 4.55 -14.24 -14.60
N VAL A 358 3.56 -13.33 -14.65
CA VAL A 358 3.26 -12.37 -13.56
C VAL A 358 3.15 -13.07 -12.20
N GLY A 359 2.44 -14.19 -12.12
CA GLY A 359 2.31 -14.95 -10.87
C GLY A 359 3.61 -15.57 -10.33
N LYS A 360 4.73 -15.44 -11.04
CA LYS A 360 6.07 -15.87 -10.60
C LYS A 360 6.96 -14.68 -10.20
N GLU A 361 6.69 -13.50 -10.73
CA GLU A 361 7.34 -12.25 -10.40
C GLU A 361 6.40 -11.42 -9.51
N VAL A 362 6.22 -11.90 -8.28
CA VAL A 362 5.40 -11.25 -7.29
C VAL A 362 6.21 -11.05 -6.02
N ALA A 363 6.27 -9.82 -5.55
CA ALA A 363 6.83 -9.53 -4.24
C ALA A 363 5.86 -10.03 -3.16
N PRO A 364 6.29 -10.97 -2.32
CA PRO A 364 5.42 -11.55 -1.32
C PRO A 364 5.16 -10.56 -0.19
N ASN A 365 3.90 -10.48 0.26
CA ASN A 365 3.56 -9.74 1.46
C ASN A 365 4.09 -10.42 2.72
N MET A 366 4.40 -9.59 3.70
CA MET A 366 4.56 -9.97 5.09
C MET A 366 3.68 -9.07 5.96
N PHE A 367 3.15 -9.62 7.06
CA PHE A 367 2.32 -8.86 7.98
C PHE A 367 3.14 -8.40 9.19
N PHE A 368 3.15 -7.11 9.45
CA PHE A 368 3.88 -6.46 10.52
C PHE A 368 2.95 -6.05 11.65
N THR A 369 3.36 -6.37 12.85
CA THR A 369 2.72 -5.98 14.10
C THR A 369 3.79 -5.42 15.04
N LYS A 370 3.41 -4.85 16.16
CA LYS A 370 4.35 -4.39 17.19
C LYS A 370 5.44 -5.43 17.52
N LYS A 371 5.16 -6.72 17.38
CA LYS A 371 6.11 -7.80 17.76
C LYS A 371 7.26 -7.96 16.77
N ASN A 372 7.00 -7.81 15.48
CA ASN A 372 7.99 -8.09 14.42
C ASN A 372 8.39 -6.85 13.61
N ALA A 373 7.70 -5.73 13.74
CA ALA A 373 7.97 -4.49 13.00
C ALA A 373 9.45 -4.08 13.04
N LYS A 374 10.11 -4.18 14.21
CA LYS A 374 11.52 -3.80 14.37
C LYS A 374 12.50 -4.62 13.51
N THR A 375 12.09 -5.77 13.02
CA THR A 375 12.95 -6.63 12.18
C THR A 375 13.00 -6.17 10.73
N PHE A 376 12.05 -5.33 10.31
CA PHE A 376 11.84 -4.94 8.93
C PHE A 376 12.72 -3.79 8.45
N TYR A 377 13.26 -2.99 9.36
CA TYR A 377 14.08 -1.83 9.03
C TYR A 377 15.33 -1.73 9.91
N LYS A 378 16.35 -1.05 9.39
CA LYS A 378 17.55 -0.63 10.12
C LYS A 378 17.81 0.86 9.82
N GLY A 379 17.55 1.72 10.80
CA GLY A 379 17.51 3.17 10.54
C GLY A 379 16.37 3.52 9.60
N ASP A 380 16.69 4.12 8.47
CA ASP A 380 15.72 4.49 7.42
C ASP A 380 15.86 3.61 6.16
N THR A 381 16.38 2.40 6.30
CA THR A 381 16.51 1.45 5.20
C THR A 381 15.79 0.15 5.51
N TYR A 382 15.25 -0.48 4.48
CA TYR A 382 14.65 -1.80 4.59
C TYR A 382 15.66 -2.85 5.01
N SER A 383 15.20 -3.80 5.83
CA SER A 383 15.95 -4.99 6.17
C SER A 383 15.44 -6.16 5.32
N ASP A 384 16.35 -6.82 4.61
CA ASP A 384 16.01 -8.04 3.85
C ASP A 384 15.74 -9.25 4.76
N LYS A 385 16.16 -9.15 6.04
CA LYS A 385 16.11 -10.28 6.99
C LYS A 385 14.73 -10.91 7.17
N PRO A 386 13.62 -10.16 7.26
CA PRO A 386 12.28 -10.75 7.38
C PRO A 386 11.82 -11.48 6.12
N PHE A 387 12.43 -11.20 4.96
CA PHE A 387 12.06 -11.78 3.69
C PHE A 387 13.09 -12.82 3.25
N SER A 388 12.67 -14.08 3.11
CA SER A 388 13.55 -15.20 2.74
C SER A 388 14.84 -15.26 3.56
N ASN A 389 14.81 -14.84 4.83
CA ASN A 389 15.99 -14.67 5.69
C ASN A 389 17.12 -13.82 5.05
N GLY A 390 16.77 -12.86 4.20
CA GLY A 390 17.72 -12.04 3.45
C GLY A 390 18.37 -12.72 2.26
N ALA A 391 17.96 -13.93 1.93
CA ALA A 391 18.60 -14.73 0.87
C ALA A 391 18.14 -14.33 -0.55
N PHE A 392 16.93 -13.75 -0.72
CA PHE A 392 16.37 -13.49 -2.04
C PHE A 392 17.30 -12.68 -2.95
N ALA A 393 17.99 -11.68 -2.43
CA ALA A 393 18.92 -10.86 -3.21
C ALA A 393 20.11 -11.70 -3.75
N LYS A 394 20.62 -12.64 -2.93
CA LYS A 394 21.65 -13.59 -3.34
C LYS A 394 21.10 -14.58 -4.35
N ASP A 395 19.86 -15.03 -4.16
CA ASP A 395 19.21 -15.99 -5.04
C ASP A 395 18.94 -15.39 -6.42
N TYR A 396 18.54 -14.09 -6.51
CA TYR A 396 18.47 -13.36 -7.76
C TYR A 396 19.84 -13.23 -8.44
N LYS A 397 20.89 -12.90 -7.68
CA LYS A 397 22.26 -12.81 -8.24
C LYS A 397 22.73 -14.17 -8.79
N LYS A 398 22.35 -15.26 -8.16
CA LYS A 398 22.61 -16.61 -8.70
C LYS A 398 21.80 -16.87 -9.96
N LEU A 399 20.50 -16.52 -9.97
CA LEU A 399 19.63 -16.63 -11.14
C LEU A 399 20.16 -15.82 -12.33
N TRP A 400 20.73 -14.65 -12.05
CA TRP A 400 21.34 -13.74 -13.05
C TRP A 400 22.78 -14.11 -13.44
N GLU A 401 23.30 -15.23 -12.98
CA GLU A 401 24.65 -15.71 -13.25
C GLU A 401 25.75 -14.68 -12.90
N VAL A 402 25.54 -13.87 -11.85
CA VAL A 402 26.51 -12.84 -11.41
C VAL A 402 27.08 -13.10 -10.01
N SER A 403 26.62 -14.12 -9.32
CA SER A 403 27.25 -14.58 -8.09
C SER A 403 28.55 -15.34 -8.41
N LYS A 404 29.66 -14.85 -7.89
CA LYS A 404 30.91 -15.63 -7.79
C LYS A 404 30.80 -16.61 -6.64
#